data_9ad6c5e69160f0264153f95bc1f7be32
#
_entry.id   9ad6c5e69160f0264153f95bc1f7be32
#
_cell.length_a   1.000
_cell.length_b   1.000
_cell.length_c   1.000
_cell.angle_alpha   90.00
_cell.angle_beta   90.00
_cell.angle_gamma   90.00
#
_symmetry.space_group_name_H-M   'P 1'
#
loop_
_entity.id
_entity.type
_entity.pdbx_description
1 polymer ?
#
loop_
_entity_poly.entity_id
_entity_poly.type
_entity_poly.pdbx_seq_one_letter_code
_entity_poly.pdbx_strand_id
1 'polypeptide(L)'
;MGLEIAGTVQKIGVRAAEASDWKIGDKVCALLGGGGYAEYVSVKYDMLMPVPENCSMVEAAAIPEAFATSYLNLFWEGKLKKGDTLLMNAGASGLASVVIPMAKAFGIRVITTVRSDEIAASIRHLNADIVVNTEKQSIVEVLKEQLEEGHPVDAAIDCLGGTVMGQ
;
A
#
# COMPACT_ATOMS: atom_id res chain seq x y z
N MET A 1 18.29 9.71 0.66
CA MET A 1 17.46 8.50 0.60
C MET A 1 16.81 8.27 1.95
N GLY A 2 15.84 7.36 2.06
CA GLY A 2 15.01 7.16 3.25
C GLY A 2 13.78 8.07 3.23
N LEU A 3 12.64 7.53 2.77
CA LEU A 3 11.39 8.28 2.61
C LEU A 3 10.46 8.11 3.81
N GLU A 4 10.72 7.18 4.68
CA GLU A 4 9.86 6.88 5.83
C GLU A 4 10.69 6.52 7.07
N ILE A 5 10.13 6.81 8.23
CA ILE A 5 10.78 6.56 9.51
C ILE A 5 9.75 6.16 10.58
N ALA A 6 10.24 5.49 11.62
CA ALA A 6 9.62 5.49 12.94
C ALA A 6 10.68 5.82 14.00
N GLY A 7 10.29 6.49 15.03
CA GLY A 7 11.21 6.94 16.06
C GLY A 7 10.50 7.52 17.28
N THR A 8 11.29 8.11 18.15
CA THR A 8 10.80 8.76 19.38
C THR A 8 11.12 10.24 19.32
N VAL A 9 10.15 11.08 19.64
CA VAL A 9 10.30 12.53 19.67
C VAL A 9 11.37 12.92 20.72
N GLN A 10 12.46 13.51 20.28
CA GLN A 10 13.57 13.93 21.14
C GLN A 10 13.55 15.42 21.47
N LYS A 11 13.09 16.25 20.53
CA LYS A 11 12.96 17.71 20.69
C LYS A 11 11.74 18.21 19.94
N ILE A 12 11.13 19.26 20.45
CA ILE A 12 9.98 19.93 19.83
C ILE A 12 10.32 21.40 19.65
N GLY A 13 10.15 21.91 18.44
CA GLY A 13 10.33 23.34 18.14
C GLY A 13 9.15 24.17 18.74
N VAL A 14 9.40 25.45 18.99
CA VAL A 14 8.41 26.36 19.64
C VAL A 14 7.06 26.31 18.91
N ARG A 15 7.04 26.48 17.59
CA ARG A 15 5.80 26.44 16.81
C ARG A 15 5.05 25.10 16.89
N ALA A 16 5.78 23.99 16.93
CA ALA A 16 5.18 22.66 17.05
C ALA A 16 4.58 22.45 18.45
N ALA A 17 5.25 22.95 19.49
CA ALA A 17 4.75 22.89 20.87
C ALA A 17 3.45 23.71 21.08
N GLU A 18 3.29 24.81 20.34
CA GLU A 18 2.09 25.64 20.37
C GLU A 18 0.95 25.10 19.52
N ALA A 19 1.26 24.35 18.45
CA ALA A 19 0.29 23.94 17.42
C ALA A 19 -0.05 22.45 17.44
N SER A 20 0.52 21.66 18.35
CA SER A 20 0.28 20.21 18.44
C SER A 20 0.36 19.71 19.88
N ASP A 21 -0.22 18.52 20.09
CA ASP A 21 -0.18 17.84 21.40
C ASP A 21 1.03 16.89 21.55
N TRP A 22 1.96 16.88 20.58
CA TRP A 22 3.15 16.02 20.62
C TRP A 22 4.04 16.32 21.82
N LYS A 23 4.56 15.28 22.45
CA LYS A 23 5.43 15.35 23.62
C LYS A 23 6.75 14.64 23.37
N ILE A 24 7.80 15.08 24.07
CA ILE A 24 9.06 14.34 24.12
C ILE A 24 8.78 12.94 24.67
N GLY A 25 9.30 11.92 24.00
CA GLY A 25 9.06 10.52 24.33
C GLY A 25 7.94 9.86 23.51
N ASP A 26 7.12 10.60 22.78
CA ASP A 26 6.08 10.02 21.92
C ASP A 26 6.70 9.17 20.81
N LYS A 27 6.08 8.02 20.57
CA LYS A 27 6.43 7.12 19.47
C LYS A 27 5.67 7.53 18.21
N VAL A 28 6.42 7.83 17.16
CA VAL A 28 5.87 8.38 15.92
C VAL A 28 6.45 7.68 14.70
N CYS A 29 5.70 7.71 13.61
CA CYS A 29 6.19 7.43 12.27
C CYS A 29 5.84 8.57 11.33
N ALA A 30 6.54 8.68 10.22
CA ALA A 30 6.32 9.75 9.25
C ALA A 30 6.81 9.41 7.86
N LEU A 31 6.11 9.97 6.85
CA LEU A 31 6.59 10.06 5.48
C LEU A 31 7.48 11.30 5.35
N LEU A 32 8.60 11.17 4.67
CA LEU A 32 9.61 12.20 4.48
C LEU A 32 9.86 12.48 3.00
N GLY A 33 10.31 13.70 2.69
CA GLY A 33 10.88 14.01 1.37
C GLY A 33 12.25 13.40 1.14
N GLY A 34 12.83 12.76 2.16
CA GLY A 34 14.16 12.16 2.17
C GLY A 34 14.87 12.34 3.52
N GLY A 35 16.07 11.74 3.66
CA GLY A 35 16.90 11.90 4.86
C GLY A 35 16.58 10.90 5.99
N GLY A 36 15.71 9.90 5.75
CA GLY A 36 15.32 8.92 6.76
C GLY A 36 16.42 7.93 7.16
N TYR A 37 17.49 7.80 6.39
CA TYR A 37 18.66 6.99 6.76
C TYR A 37 19.58 7.76 7.71
N ALA A 38 19.06 8.08 8.89
CA ALA A 38 19.74 8.87 9.90
C ALA A 38 19.29 8.48 11.30
N GLU A 39 20.15 8.69 12.30
CA GLU A 39 19.80 8.49 13.71
C GLU A 39 18.79 9.54 14.22
N TYR A 40 18.80 10.72 13.62
CA TYR A 40 17.88 11.82 13.93
C TYR A 40 17.42 12.50 12.66
N VAL A 41 16.14 12.83 12.61
CA VAL A 41 15.52 13.57 11.50
C VAL A 41 14.66 14.70 12.04
N SER A 42 14.58 15.78 11.27
CA SER A 42 13.64 16.87 11.55
C SER A 42 12.40 16.71 10.69
N VAL A 43 11.23 16.63 11.31
CA VAL A 43 9.94 16.41 10.64
C VAL A 43 8.98 17.52 11.05
N LYS A 44 8.11 17.97 10.13
CA LYS A 44 7.02 18.86 10.49
C LYS A 44 6.02 18.11 11.37
N TYR A 45 5.51 18.78 12.41
CA TYR A 45 4.61 18.17 13.38
C TYR A 45 3.32 17.63 12.77
N ASP A 46 2.84 18.23 11.68
CA ASP A 46 1.64 17.86 10.92
C ASP A 46 1.85 16.62 10.01
N MET A 47 3.09 16.19 9.83
CA MET A 47 3.47 14.97 9.11
C MET A 47 3.67 13.76 10.04
N LEU A 48 3.62 13.97 11.35
CA LEU A 48 3.78 12.90 12.33
C LEU A 48 2.48 12.14 12.51
N MET A 49 2.61 10.81 12.55
CA MET A 49 1.54 9.88 12.90
C MET A 49 1.93 9.10 14.16
N PRO A 50 1.00 8.80 15.06
CA PRO A 50 1.31 7.92 16.19
C PRO A 50 1.63 6.51 15.69
N VAL A 51 2.59 5.85 16.32
CA VAL A 51 2.82 4.42 16.08
C VAL A 51 1.60 3.64 16.59
N PRO A 52 0.97 2.77 15.77
CA PRO A 52 -0.14 1.94 16.22
C PRO A 52 0.26 1.06 17.41
N GLU A 53 -0.62 0.91 18.40
CA GLU A 53 -0.33 0.18 19.64
C GLU A 53 0.12 -1.27 19.43
N ASN A 54 -0.36 -1.91 18.37
CA ASN A 54 -0.04 -3.29 18.02
C ASN A 54 1.19 -3.43 17.10
N CYS A 55 1.91 -2.35 16.80
CA CYS A 55 3.08 -2.36 15.94
C CYS A 55 4.37 -2.11 16.74
N SER A 56 5.41 -2.85 16.40
CA SER A 56 6.78 -2.53 16.78
C SER A 56 7.27 -1.30 16.03
N MET A 57 8.35 -0.65 16.48
CA MET A 57 8.96 0.48 15.77
C MET A 57 9.45 0.11 14.36
N VAL A 58 9.90 -1.13 14.17
CA VAL A 58 10.36 -1.62 12.86
C VAL A 58 9.17 -1.76 11.90
N GLU A 59 8.06 -2.34 12.35
CA GLU A 59 6.84 -2.43 11.55
C GLU A 59 6.26 -1.03 11.26
N ALA A 60 6.22 -0.16 12.25
CA ALA A 60 5.73 1.21 12.08
C ALA A 60 6.56 2.02 11.06
N ALA A 61 7.85 1.74 10.92
CA ALA A 61 8.71 2.41 9.93
C ALA A 61 8.35 2.03 8.47
N ALA A 62 7.65 0.93 8.24
CA ALA A 62 7.21 0.48 6.92
C ALA A 62 5.76 0.89 6.57
N ILE A 63 5.08 1.64 7.46
CA ILE A 63 3.69 2.05 7.25
C ILE A 63 3.56 3.29 6.35
N PRO A 64 4.32 4.40 6.57
CA PRO A 64 3.96 5.70 6.02
C PRO A 64 3.84 5.73 4.50
N GLU A 65 4.81 5.21 3.77
CA GLU A 65 4.81 5.25 2.31
C GLU A 65 3.79 4.28 1.71
N ALA A 66 3.91 2.99 2.06
CA ALA A 66 3.14 1.95 1.42
C ALA A 66 1.64 2.07 1.70
N PHE A 67 1.25 2.39 2.94
CA PHE A 67 -0.15 2.54 3.31
C PHE A 67 -0.76 3.84 2.79
N ALA A 68 -0.03 4.97 2.84
CA ALA A 68 -0.52 6.23 2.28
C ALA A 68 -0.73 6.12 0.77
N THR A 69 0.23 5.54 0.04
CA THR A 69 0.13 5.30 -1.40
C THR A 69 -1.02 4.36 -1.73
N SER A 70 -1.17 3.27 -0.97
CA SER A 70 -2.28 2.33 -1.18
C SER A 70 -3.64 2.98 -0.94
N TYR A 71 -3.80 3.70 0.17
CA TYR A 71 -5.04 4.38 0.53
C TYR A 71 -5.42 5.44 -0.51
N LEU A 72 -4.47 6.27 -0.92
CA LEU A 72 -4.65 7.30 -1.95
C LEU A 72 -5.17 6.67 -3.25
N ASN A 73 -4.50 5.63 -3.75
CA ASN A 73 -4.85 5.00 -5.01
C ASN A 73 -6.17 4.23 -4.95
N LEU A 74 -6.44 3.51 -3.87
CA LEU A 74 -7.67 2.72 -3.74
C LEU A 74 -8.92 3.61 -3.57
N PHE A 75 -8.85 4.59 -2.66
CA PHE A 75 -10.05 5.26 -2.18
C PHE A 75 -10.18 6.70 -2.67
N TRP A 76 -9.08 7.42 -2.77
CA TRP A 76 -9.14 8.83 -3.19
C TRP A 76 -9.18 8.97 -4.70
N GLU A 77 -8.28 8.29 -5.41
CA GLU A 77 -8.22 8.32 -6.87
C GLU A 77 -9.14 7.27 -7.49
N GLY A 78 -9.00 6.01 -7.08
CA GLY A 78 -9.79 4.88 -7.59
C GLY A 78 -11.24 4.85 -7.13
N LYS A 79 -11.58 5.57 -6.04
CA LYS A 79 -12.93 5.68 -5.46
C LYS A 79 -13.61 4.34 -5.22
N LEU A 80 -12.80 3.32 -4.97
CA LEU A 80 -13.27 1.96 -4.73
C LEU A 80 -14.07 1.87 -3.43
N LYS A 81 -15.10 1.06 -3.46
CA LYS A 81 -15.99 0.78 -2.33
C LYS A 81 -16.23 -0.73 -2.20
N LYS A 82 -16.86 -1.14 -1.12
CA LYS A 82 -17.24 -2.52 -0.87
C LYS A 82 -18.05 -3.10 -2.04
N GLY A 83 -17.60 -4.25 -2.53
CA GLY A 83 -18.21 -4.98 -3.65
C GLY A 83 -17.56 -4.71 -5.00
N ASP A 84 -16.77 -3.64 -5.14
CA ASP A 84 -16.02 -3.36 -6.35
C ASP A 84 -14.89 -4.38 -6.58
N THR A 85 -14.38 -4.44 -7.81
CA THR A 85 -13.28 -5.32 -8.22
C THR A 85 -12.06 -4.48 -8.61
N LEU A 86 -10.93 -4.77 -7.99
CA LEU A 86 -9.62 -4.19 -8.28
C LEU A 86 -8.76 -5.15 -9.09
N LEU A 87 -8.16 -4.68 -10.19
CA LEU A 87 -7.02 -5.33 -10.81
C LEU A 87 -5.73 -4.72 -10.24
N MET A 88 -4.93 -5.54 -9.55
CA MET A 88 -3.61 -5.15 -9.06
C MET A 88 -2.52 -5.87 -9.83
N ASN A 89 -1.83 -5.19 -10.74
CA ASN A 89 -0.71 -5.76 -11.46
C ASN A 89 0.53 -5.92 -10.56
N ALA A 90 1.38 -6.89 -10.87
CA ALA A 90 2.57 -7.24 -10.08
C ALA A 90 2.25 -7.59 -8.61
N GLY A 91 1.47 -8.63 -8.40
CA GLY A 91 0.99 -9.06 -7.08
C GLY A 91 2.05 -9.38 -6.04
N ALA A 92 3.30 -9.58 -6.45
CA ALA A 92 4.44 -9.78 -5.54
C ALA A 92 5.27 -8.50 -5.29
N SER A 93 4.79 -7.33 -5.72
CA SER A 93 5.46 -6.06 -5.44
C SER A 93 5.26 -5.62 -3.99
N GLY A 94 6.16 -4.75 -3.51
CA GLY A 94 6.01 -4.13 -2.19
C GLY A 94 4.70 -3.37 -2.04
N LEU A 95 4.22 -2.68 -3.08
CA LEU A 95 2.92 -2.01 -3.07
C LEU A 95 1.77 -3.01 -2.96
N ALA A 96 1.80 -4.10 -3.74
CA ALA A 96 0.76 -5.13 -3.70
C ALA A 96 0.64 -5.81 -2.33
N SER A 97 1.75 -5.93 -1.59
CA SER A 97 1.75 -6.51 -0.23
C SER A 97 0.89 -5.71 0.77
N VAL A 98 0.61 -4.45 0.47
CA VAL A 98 -0.28 -3.57 1.26
C VAL A 98 -1.63 -3.38 0.57
N VAL A 99 -1.64 -3.12 -0.75
CA VAL A 99 -2.88 -2.89 -1.52
C VAL A 99 -3.83 -4.07 -1.42
N ILE A 100 -3.34 -5.30 -1.63
CA ILE A 100 -4.20 -6.49 -1.64
C ILE A 100 -4.90 -6.70 -0.28
N PRO A 101 -4.18 -6.81 0.85
CA PRO A 101 -4.83 -6.98 2.15
C PRO A 101 -5.73 -5.80 2.52
N MET A 102 -5.32 -4.56 2.17
CA MET A 102 -6.14 -3.37 2.44
C MET A 102 -7.45 -3.44 1.65
N ALA A 103 -7.42 -3.69 0.35
CA ALA A 103 -8.62 -3.85 -0.48
C ALA A 103 -9.53 -4.96 0.08
N LYS A 104 -8.96 -6.11 0.46
CA LYS A 104 -9.72 -7.21 1.07
C LYS A 104 -10.38 -6.81 2.39
N ALA A 105 -9.70 -6.06 3.25
CA ALA A 105 -10.26 -5.58 4.52
C ALA A 105 -11.47 -4.65 4.32
N PHE A 106 -11.53 -3.92 3.20
CA PHE A 106 -12.65 -3.06 2.83
C PHE A 106 -13.72 -3.78 1.97
N GLY A 107 -13.57 -5.09 1.78
CA GLY A 107 -14.55 -5.90 1.05
C GLY A 107 -14.53 -5.69 -0.46
N ILE A 108 -13.38 -5.31 -1.00
CA ILE A 108 -13.10 -5.19 -2.43
C ILE A 108 -12.58 -6.55 -2.93
N ARG A 109 -13.07 -6.99 -4.10
CA ARG A 109 -12.57 -8.17 -4.79
C ARG A 109 -11.25 -7.83 -5.46
N VAL A 110 -10.26 -8.71 -5.42
CA VAL A 110 -8.92 -8.45 -5.98
C VAL A 110 -8.52 -9.53 -6.97
N ILE A 111 -8.22 -9.09 -8.19
CA ILE A 111 -7.54 -9.87 -9.22
C ILE A 111 -6.09 -9.38 -9.26
N THR A 112 -5.10 -10.28 -9.25
CA THR A 112 -3.71 -9.88 -9.34
C THR A 112 -2.93 -10.72 -10.34
N THR A 113 -1.84 -10.17 -10.86
CA THR A 113 -1.01 -10.82 -11.86
C THR A 113 0.36 -11.18 -11.30
N VAL A 114 0.87 -12.33 -11.71
CA VAL A 114 2.23 -12.82 -11.41
C VAL A 114 2.83 -13.47 -12.64
N ARG A 115 4.15 -13.70 -12.65
CA ARG A 115 4.85 -14.29 -13.79
C ARG A 115 5.14 -15.80 -13.66
N SER A 116 4.91 -16.38 -12.47
CA SER A 116 5.14 -17.82 -12.29
C SER A 116 4.28 -18.40 -11.19
N ASP A 117 4.12 -19.72 -11.17
CA ASP A 117 3.39 -20.43 -10.10
C ASP A 117 4.12 -20.36 -8.76
N GLU A 118 5.44 -20.26 -8.76
CA GLU A 118 6.24 -20.09 -7.57
C GLU A 118 5.91 -18.75 -6.89
N ILE A 119 5.86 -17.67 -7.69
CA ILE A 119 5.46 -16.34 -7.21
C ILE A 119 4.00 -16.37 -6.75
N ALA A 120 3.09 -17.01 -7.49
CA ALA A 120 1.70 -17.18 -7.08
C ALA A 120 1.58 -17.87 -5.72
N ALA A 121 2.39 -18.90 -5.49
CA ALA A 121 2.42 -19.59 -4.20
C ALA A 121 2.94 -18.70 -3.06
N SER A 122 3.94 -17.85 -3.30
CA SER A 122 4.53 -16.97 -2.31
C SER A 122 3.59 -15.89 -1.79
N ILE A 123 2.62 -15.46 -2.62
CA ILE A 123 1.66 -14.39 -2.27
C ILE A 123 0.29 -14.89 -1.77
N ARG A 124 0.10 -16.20 -1.60
CA ARG A 124 -1.19 -16.76 -1.13
C ARG A 124 -1.70 -16.13 0.16
N HIS A 125 -0.78 -15.74 1.04
CA HIS A 125 -1.09 -15.11 2.32
C HIS A 125 -1.74 -13.73 2.17
N LEU A 126 -1.61 -13.05 1.01
CA LEU A 126 -2.25 -11.77 0.74
C LEU A 126 -3.75 -11.90 0.45
N ASN A 127 -4.22 -13.13 0.15
CA ASN A 127 -5.64 -13.47 -0.02
C ASN A 127 -6.35 -12.74 -1.18
N ALA A 128 -5.64 -12.54 -2.33
CA ALA A 128 -6.31 -12.11 -3.55
C ALA A 128 -7.34 -13.16 -4.01
N ASP A 129 -8.46 -12.74 -4.59
CA ASP A 129 -9.52 -13.65 -5.05
C ASP A 129 -9.09 -14.44 -6.28
N ILE A 130 -8.36 -13.79 -7.18
CA ILE A 130 -7.82 -14.42 -8.39
C ILE A 130 -6.34 -14.04 -8.53
N VAL A 131 -5.50 -15.03 -8.80
CA VAL A 131 -4.08 -14.83 -9.11
C VAL A 131 -3.82 -15.38 -10.50
N VAL A 132 -3.52 -14.51 -11.44
CA VAL A 132 -3.28 -14.84 -12.85
C VAL A 132 -1.79 -14.99 -13.12
N ASN A 133 -1.34 -16.19 -13.49
CA ASN A 133 0.01 -16.40 -13.98
C ASN A 133 0.06 -16.03 -15.47
N THR A 134 0.63 -14.88 -15.79
CA THR A 134 0.66 -14.30 -17.15
C THR A 134 1.56 -15.08 -18.15
N GLU A 135 2.38 -16.02 -17.69
CA GLU A 135 3.11 -16.94 -18.58
C GLU A 135 2.23 -18.10 -19.05
N LYS A 136 1.12 -18.37 -18.37
CA LYS A 136 0.21 -19.50 -18.66
C LYS A 136 -1.18 -19.08 -19.10
N GLN A 137 -1.62 -17.91 -18.71
CA GLN A 137 -2.98 -17.44 -18.92
C GLN A 137 -2.98 -16.00 -19.48
N SER A 138 -3.92 -15.75 -20.38
CA SER A 138 -4.20 -14.39 -20.87
C SER A 138 -4.99 -13.63 -19.81
N ILE A 139 -4.46 -12.51 -19.32
CA ILE A 139 -5.21 -11.62 -18.41
C ILE A 139 -6.51 -11.13 -19.07
N VAL A 140 -6.49 -10.86 -20.36
CA VAL A 140 -7.66 -10.39 -21.12
C VAL A 140 -8.78 -11.43 -21.11
N GLU A 141 -8.46 -12.72 -21.26
CA GLU A 141 -9.45 -13.79 -21.21
C GLU A 141 -10.04 -13.90 -19.80
N VAL A 142 -9.21 -13.91 -18.77
CA VAL A 142 -9.67 -13.94 -17.38
C VAL A 142 -10.59 -12.76 -17.06
N LEU A 143 -10.25 -11.55 -17.51
CA LEU A 143 -11.09 -10.38 -17.27
C LEU A 143 -12.42 -10.42 -18.03
N LYS A 144 -12.45 -11.03 -19.23
CA LYS A 144 -13.70 -11.26 -19.98
C LYS A 144 -14.60 -12.25 -19.24
N GLU A 145 -14.05 -13.37 -18.76
CA GLU A 145 -14.79 -14.34 -17.94
C GLU A 145 -15.37 -13.67 -16.69
N GLN A 146 -14.59 -12.86 -15.99
CA GLN A 146 -15.07 -12.14 -14.81
C GLN A 146 -16.18 -11.13 -15.14
N LEU A 147 -16.11 -10.47 -16.27
CA LEU A 147 -17.18 -9.57 -16.75
C LEU A 147 -18.47 -10.36 -17.04
N GLU A 148 -18.37 -11.52 -17.68
CA GLU A 148 -19.53 -12.40 -17.97
C GLU A 148 -20.16 -12.94 -16.69
N GLU A 149 -19.36 -13.20 -15.65
CA GLU A 149 -19.81 -13.61 -14.31
C GLU A 149 -20.43 -12.45 -13.49
N GLY A 150 -20.42 -11.22 -14.00
CA GLY A 150 -20.97 -10.04 -13.33
C GLY A 150 -20.00 -9.35 -12.38
N HIS A 151 -18.69 -9.59 -12.54
CA HIS A 151 -17.61 -8.98 -11.77
C HIS A 151 -16.70 -8.10 -12.65
N PRO A 152 -17.19 -6.98 -13.19
CA PRO A 152 -16.35 -6.05 -13.96
C PRO A 152 -15.23 -5.49 -13.10
N VAL A 153 -14.11 -5.15 -13.74
CA VAL A 153 -13.04 -4.40 -13.05
C VAL A 153 -13.43 -2.94 -12.95
N ASP A 154 -13.52 -2.41 -11.74
CA ASP A 154 -13.87 -1.02 -11.45
C ASP A 154 -12.66 -0.10 -11.44
N ALA A 155 -11.49 -0.61 -11.01
CA ALA A 155 -10.23 0.12 -11.06
C ALA A 155 -9.05 -0.82 -11.28
N ALA A 156 -7.97 -0.27 -11.83
CA ALA A 156 -6.70 -0.97 -11.98
C ALA A 156 -5.55 -0.14 -11.38
N ILE A 157 -4.67 -0.81 -10.63
CA ILE A 157 -3.39 -0.27 -10.19
C ILE A 157 -2.30 -0.98 -10.97
N ASP A 158 -1.56 -0.23 -11.75
CA ASP A 158 -0.44 -0.74 -12.53
C ASP A 158 0.87 -0.03 -12.17
N CYS A 159 1.84 -0.80 -11.71
CA CYS A 159 3.19 -0.34 -11.39
C CYS A 159 4.25 -0.89 -12.37
N LEU A 160 3.82 -1.56 -13.44
CA LEU A 160 4.70 -2.15 -14.46
C LEU A 160 4.82 -1.26 -15.69
N GLY A 161 3.71 -0.69 -16.14
CA GLY A 161 3.64 0.11 -17.37
C GLY A 161 3.93 -0.71 -18.64
N GLY A 162 4.34 -0.02 -19.70
CA GLY A 162 4.74 -0.66 -20.95
C GLY A 162 3.63 -1.45 -21.63
N THR A 163 3.96 -2.62 -22.15
CA THR A 163 3.01 -3.49 -22.87
C THR A 163 1.90 -4.07 -21.99
N VAL A 164 2.08 -4.08 -20.67
CA VAL A 164 1.06 -4.58 -19.73
C VAL A 164 -0.15 -3.65 -19.68
N MET A 165 0.06 -2.32 -19.78
CA MET A 165 -1.02 -1.34 -19.81
C MET A 165 -1.81 -1.33 -21.13
N GLY A 166 -1.27 -1.91 -22.19
CA GLY A 166 -1.91 -1.93 -23.52
C GLY A 166 -2.77 -3.17 -23.78
N GLN A 167 -2.88 -4.07 -22.82
CA GLN A 167 -3.69 -5.29 -22.89
C GLN A 167 -5.06 -5.06 -22.26
#